data_874979e4699bea5a4b675ca61de1d8d1
#
_entry.id   874979e4699bea5a4b675ca61de1d8d1
#
_cell.length_a   1.000
_cell.length_b   1.000
_cell.length_c   1.000
_cell.angle_alpha   90.00
_cell.angle_beta   90.00
_cell.angle_gamma   90.00
#
_symmetry.space_group_name_H-M   'P 1'
#
loop_
_entity.id
_entity.type
_entity.pdbx_description
1 polymer ?
#
loop_
_entity_poly.entity_id
_entity_poly.type
_entity_poly.pdbx_seq_one_letter_code
_entity_poly.pdbx_strand_id
1 'polypeptide(L)'
;FRGKRIVLQVRDPRDVAVSQYFQWKFRMRPNKKALNDYPPHGADLSIFDFMRYEEQGLPRVISYFNGWLRAVPELGDVLVVRYEDMRVDPGGVLGRILEFTGTPGTAEEIADAVDYAAFENLKKREAETSFKGKGGWRLVPGDRKNPDSFKVRRAKVGGYRDYFTDEELAELDAMVDRDLLPQIGYTSAEREAAAAVTSED
;
A
#
# COMPACT_ATOMS: atom_id res chain seq x y z
N PHE A 1 -15.43 12.01 10.11
CA PHE A 1 -14.48 11.22 10.93
C PHE A 1 -14.21 11.83 12.32
N ARG A 2 -14.65 13.08 12.61
CA ARG A 2 -14.46 13.71 13.92
C ARG A 2 -15.02 12.84 15.05
N GLY A 3 -14.25 12.70 16.15
CA GLY A 3 -14.62 11.89 17.30
C GLY A 3 -14.54 10.36 17.07
N LYS A 4 -13.85 9.93 16.03
CA LYS A 4 -13.56 8.51 15.75
C LYS A 4 -12.07 8.25 15.93
N ARG A 5 -11.74 7.08 16.46
CA ARG A 5 -10.37 6.56 16.39
C ARG A 5 -10.11 6.07 14.96
N ILE A 6 -9.04 6.56 14.35
CA ILE A 6 -8.70 6.31 12.96
C ILE A 6 -7.34 5.62 12.90
N VAL A 7 -7.27 4.45 12.28
CA VAL A 7 -5.99 3.84 11.91
C VAL A 7 -5.72 4.19 10.45
N LEU A 8 -4.74 5.05 10.22
CA LEU A 8 -4.30 5.44 8.88
C LEU A 8 -3.10 4.58 8.47
N GLN A 9 -3.36 3.58 7.65
CA GLN A 9 -2.29 2.79 7.08
C GLN A 9 -1.71 3.50 5.85
N VAL A 10 -0.40 3.72 5.85
CA VAL A 10 0.36 4.29 4.74
C VAL A 10 1.39 3.29 4.22
N ARG A 11 1.84 3.49 2.99
CA ARG A 11 2.88 2.71 2.32
C ARG A 11 3.62 3.62 1.35
N ASP A 12 4.87 3.29 0.99
CA ASP A 12 5.59 4.02 -0.05
C ASP A 12 4.67 4.27 -1.27
N PRO A 13 4.41 5.53 -1.64
CA PRO A 13 3.45 5.87 -2.68
C PRO A 13 3.82 5.26 -4.04
N ARG A 14 5.12 5.03 -4.32
CA ARG A 14 5.61 4.37 -5.53
C ARG A 14 5.20 2.90 -5.56
N ASP A 15 5.33 2.18 -4.43
CA ASP A 15 4.84 0.80 -4.29
C ASP A 15 3.31 0.70 -4.41
N VAL A 16 2.58 1.70 -3.90
CA VAL A 16 1.11 1.76 -4.02
C VAL A 16 0.71 1.95 -5.48
N ALA A 17 1.33 2.91 -6.19
CA ALA A 17 1.01 3.19 -7.59
C ALA A 17 1.35 2.00 -8.51
N VAL A 18 2.50 1.32 -8.28
CA VAL A 18 2.82 0.06 -8.97
C VAL A 18 1.76 -1.01 -8.71
N SER A 19 1.30 -1.16 -7.47
CA SER A 19 0.24 -2.11 -7.14
C SER A 19 -1.08 -1.76 -7.84
N GLN A 20 -1.40 -0.47 -7.98
CA GLN A 20 -2.57 0.01 -8.73
C GLN A 20 -2.47 -0.29 -10.22
N TYR A 21 -1.28 -0.16 -10.85
CA TYR A 21 -1.06 -0.56 -12.23
C TYR A 21 -1.46 -2.01 -12.48
N PHE A 22 -0.97 -2.95 -11.66
CA PHE A 22 -1.30 -4.37 -11.78
C PHE A 22 -2.79 -4.65 -11.51
N GLN A 23 -3.37 -3.94 -10.55
CA GLN A 23 -4.81 -4.00 -10.27
C GLN A 23 -5.63 -3.52 -11.49
N TRP A 24 -5.25 -2.38 -12.07
CA TRP A 24 -5.90 -1.84 -13.25
C TRP A 24 -5.74 -2.76 -14.45
N LYS A 25 -4.53 -3.17 -14.77
CA LYS A 25 -4.22 -3.93 -15.98
C LYS A 25 -4.89 -5.30 -16.00
N PHE A 26 -4.82 -6.05 -14.89
CA PHE A 26 -5.16 -7.47 -14.85
C PHE A 26 -6.41 -7.84 -14.06
N ARG A 27 -6.96 -6.97 -13.22
CA ARG A 27 -8.02 -7.33 -12.26
C ARG A 27 -9.28 -6.46 -12.37
N MET A 28 -9.12 -5.20 -12.74
CA MET A 28 -10.23 -4.26 -12.71
C MET A 28 -11.17 -4.46 -13.91
N ARG A 29 -12.46 -4.53 -13.63
CA ARG A 29 -13.49 -4.66 -14.65
C ARG A 29 -13.60 -3.39 -15.50
N PRO A 30 -13.95 -3.48 -16.81
CA PRO A 30 -14.02 -2.33 -17.70
C PRO A 30 -14.86 -1.17 -17.19
N ASN A 31 -16.08 -1.47 -16.69
CA ASN A 31 -16.97 -0.45 -16.14
C ASN A 31 -16.40 0.28 -14.91
N LYS A 32 -15.58 -0.40 -14.11
CA LYS A 32 -14.93 0.22 -12.96
C LYS A 32 -13.75 1.10 -13.36
N LYS A 33 -13.07 0.78 -14.45
CA LYS A 33 -12.02 1.62 -15.03
C LYS A 33 -12.61 2.96 -15.45
N ALA A 34 -13.68 2.93 -16.24
CA ALA A 34 -14.36 4.13 -16.71
C ALA A 34 -14.96 4.98 -15.56
N LEU A 35 -15.58 4.34 -14.57
CA LEU A 35 -16.19 5.05 -13.44
C LEU A 35 -15.18 5.79 -12.54
N ASN A 36 -13.94 5.35 -12.53
CA ASN A 36 -12.90 5.88 -11.65
C ASN A 36 -11.75 6.53 -12.42
N ASP A 37 -11.97 6.98 -13.65
CA ASP A 37 -11.01 7.72 -14.47
C ASP A 37 -9.67 7.00 -14.68
N TYR A 38 -9.69 5.65 -14.70
CA TYR A 38 -8.54 4.87 -15.09
C TYR A 38 -8.37 4.88 -16.63
N PRO A 39 -7.16 4.63 -17.12
CA PRO A 39 -6.97 4.44 -18.56
C PRO A 39 -7.94 3.39 -19.12
N PRO A 40 -8.42 3.53 -20.37
CA PRO A 40 -9.41 2.64 -20.96
C PRO A 40 -9.03 1.17 -20.85
N HIS A 41 -10.04 0.30 -20.83
CA HIS A 41 -9.79 -1.14 -20.82
C HIS A 41 -9.12 -1.56 -22.15
N GLY A 42 -8.01 -2.29 -22.05
CA GLY A 42 -7.21 -2.69 -23.19
C GLY A 42 -6.20 -1.66 -23.67
N ALA A 43 -6.11 -0.48 -23.02
CA ALA A 43 -5.05 0.46 -23.33
C ALA A 43 -3.67 -0.18 -23.12
N ASP A 44 -2.79 0.03 -24.09
CA ASP A 44 -1.38 -0.38 -24.00
C ASP A 44 -0.57 0.76 -23.39
N LEU A 45 -0.51 0.75 -22.08
CA LEU A 45 0.22 1.74 -21.29
C LEU A 45 1.37 1.04 -20.56
N SER A 46 2.57 1.62 -20.66
CA SER A 46 3.71 1.14 -19.86
C SER A 46 3.46 1.36 -18.38
N ILE A 47 4.19 0.64 -17.53
CA ILE A 47 4.09 0.87 -16.08
C ILE A 47 4.55 2.29 -15.72
N PHE A 48 5.58 2.80 -16.40
CA PHE A 48 6.10 4.15 -16.14
C PHE A 48 5.10 5.24 -16.57
N ASP A 49 4.46 5.11 -17.73
CA ASP A 49 3.42 6.04 -18.15
C ASP A 49 2.21 6.02 -17.20
N PHE A 50 1.85 4.83 -16.69
CA PHE A 50 0.82 4.73 -15.66
C PHE A 50 1.24 5.42 -14.36
N MET A 51 2.50 5.33 -13.94
CA MET A 51 2.99 6.05 -12.75
C MET A 51 2.79 7.55 -12.88
N ARG A 52 2.89 8.10 -14.09
CA ARG A 52 2.73 9.53 -14.39
C ARG A 52 1.28 9.96 -14.66
N TYR A 53 0.38 8.99 -14.77
CA TYR A 53 -1.03 9.26 -15.06
C TYR A 53 -1.70 10.01 -13.90
N GLU A 54 -2.13 11.25 -14.16
CA GLU A 54 -2.60 12.20 -13.13
C GLU A 54 -3.77 11.67 -12.31
N GLU A 55 -4.76 11.05 -12.97
CA GLU A 55 -6.02 10.67 -12.33
C GLU A 55 -5.89 9.45 -11.43
N GLN A 56 -4.91 8.53 -11.69
CA GLN A 56 -4.82 7.26 -10.94
C GLN A 56 -3.39 6.76 -10.70
N GLY A 57 -2.37 7.49 -11.17
CA GLY A 57 -0.96 7.16 -10.97
C GLY A 57 -0.41 7.66 -9.62
N LEU A 58 0.88 7.88 -9.58
CA LEU A 58 1.59 8.39 -8.42
C LEU A 58 1.07 9.77 -7.95
N PRO A 59 0.74 10.74 -8.84
CA PRO A 59 0.16 12.02 -8.42
C PRO A 59 -1.13 11.83 -7.60
N ARG A 60 -2.00 10.92 -8.01
CA ARG A 60 -3.24 10.62 -7.27
C ARG A 60 -2.97 10.01 -5.90
N VAL A 61 -2.00 9.10 -5.79
CA VAL A 61 -1.62 8.50 -4.50
C VAL A 61 -1.07 9.56 -3.56
N ILE A 62 -0.20 10.44 -4.04
CA ILE A 62 0.36 11.57 -3.28
C ILE A 62 -0.76 12.51 -2.82
N SER A 63 -1.64 12.91 -3.72
CA SER A 63 -2.79 13.78 -3.41
C SER A 63 -3.68 13.17 -2.31
N TYR A 64 -3.93 11.85 -2.38
CA TYR A 64 -4.70 11.14 -1.35
C TYR A 64 -4.00 11.16 0.01
N PHE A 65 -2.72 10.88 0.08
CA PHE A 65 -1.96 10.94 1.34
C PHE A 65 -1.92 12.37 1.89
N ASN A 66 -1.63 13.35 1.05
CA ASN A 66 -1.64 14.76 1.45
C ASN A 66 -2.99 15.22 2.01
N GLY A 67 -4.09 14.72 1.42
CA GLY A 67 -5.44 14.99 1.95
C GLY A 67 -5.60 14.49 3.39
N TRP A 68 -5.15 13.27 3.68
CA TRP A 68 -5.17 12.73 5.04
C TRP A 68 -4.22 13.47 5.97
N LEU A 69 -2.97 13.73 5.55
CA LEU A 69 -1.97 14.40 6.37
C LEU A 69 -2.42 15.80 6.81
N ARG A 70 -3.08 16.54 5.91
CA ARG A 70 -3.69 17.84 6.26
C ARG A 70 -4.86 17.71 7.23
N ALA A 71 -5.61 16.62 7.16
CA ALA A 71 -6.77 16.39 8.01
C ALA A 71 -6.42 15.87 9.41
N VAL A 72 -5.31 15.13 9.55
CA VAL A 72 -4.88 14.50 10.83
C VAL A 72 -4.95 15.47 12.02
N PRO A 73 -4.42 16.71 11.95
CA PRO A 73 -4.46 17.63 13.09
C PRO A 73 -5.88 18.01 13.57
N GLU A 74 -6.88 17.87 12.70
CA GLU A 74 -8.28 18.21 12.99
C GLU A 74 -9.13 17.02 13.42
N LEU A 75 -8.62 15.79 13.24
CA LEU A 75 -9.40 14.58 13.45
C LEU A 75 -9.35 14.05 14.90
N GLY A 76 -8.34 14.44 15.69
CA GLY A 76 -8.14 13.97 17.05
C GLY A 76 -7.35 12.65 17.08
N ASP A 77 -7.99 11.54 17.43
CA ASP A 77 -7.31 10.25 17.62
C ASP A 77 -6.98 9.57 16.29
N VAL A 78 -5.74 9.77 15.77
CA VAL A 78 -5.24 9.11 14.56
C VAL A 78 -3.95 8.36 14.87
N LEU A 79 -3.93 7.05 14.62
CA LEU A 79 -2.74 6.22 14.62
C LEU A 79 -2.26 6.02 13.18
N VAL A 80 -1.09 6.56 12.85
CA VAL A 80 -0.45 6.29 11.56
C VAL A 80 0.37 5.00 11.66
N VAL A 81 0.15 4.10 10.72
CA VAL A 81 0.81 2.78 10.63
C VAL A 81 1.44 2.64 9.26
N ARG A 82 2.75 2.41 9.21
CA ARG A 82 3.45 2.15 7.95
C ARG A 82 3.38 0.67 7.59
N TYR A 83 3.15 0.39 6.32
CA TYR A 83 3.18 -0.98 5.80
C TYR A 83 4.54 -1.64 6.02
N GLU A 84 5.61 -0.88 5.87
CA GLU A 84 6.99 -1.32 6.06
C GLU A 84 7.22 -1.83 7.49
N ASP A 85 6.72 -1.10 8.50
CA ASP A 85 6.81 -1.51 9.91
C ASP A 85 6.02 -2.80 10.16
N MET A 86 4.84 -2.93 9.53
CA MET A 86 4.05 -4.18 9.59
C MET A 86 4.78 -5.36 8.94
N ARG A 87 5.69 -5.12 8.00
CA ARG A 87 6.50 -6.19 7.40
C ARG A 87 7.66 -6.62 8.29
N VAL A 88 8.17 -5.73 9.12
CA VAL A 88 9.27 -6.00 10.06
C VAL A 88 8.74 -6.63 11.35
N ASP A 89 7.73 -6.01 11.96
CA ASP A 89 7.13 -6.47 13.23
C ASP A 89 5.58 -6.45 13.14
N PRO A 90 4.98 -7.44 12.48
CA PRO A 90 3.52 -7.50 12.33
C PRO A 90 2.80 -7.67 13.67
N GLY A 91 3.40 -8.37 14.64
CA GLY A 91 2.80 -8.62 15.96
C GLY A 91 2.77 -7.36 16.80
N GLY A 92 3.87 -6.64 16.92
CA GLY A 92 3.93 -5.39 17.66
C GLY A 92 3.05 -4.31 17.07
N VAL A 93 3.01 -4.21 15.71
CA VAL A 93 2.12 -3.26 15.04
C VAL A 93 0.65 -3.61 15.27
N LEU A 94 0.27 -4.89 15.18
CA LEU A 94 -1.10 -5.32 15.47
C LEU A 94 -1.48 -5.03 16.93
N GLY A 95 -0.59 -5.32 17.89
CA GLY A 95 -0.80 -5.01 19.30
C GLY A 95 -1.09 -3.52 19.52
N ARG A 96 -0.29 -2.63 18.95
CA ARG A 96 -0.50 -1.17 18.99
C ARG A 96 -1.86 -0.74 18.41
N ILE A 97 -2.28 -1.37 17.29
CA ILE A 97 -3.60 -1.09 16.69
C ILE A 97 -4.72 -1.52 17.64
N LEU A 98 -4.64 -2.71 18.21
CA LEU A 98 -5.65 -3.25 19.12
C LEU A 98 -5.76 -2.40 20.40
N GLU A 99 -4.64 -1.99 20.96
CA GLU A 99 -4.58 -1.07 22.11
C GLU A 99 -5.23 0.28 21.79
N PHE A 100 -4.84 0.87 20.66
CA PHE A 100 -5.40 2.13 20.17
C PHE A 100 -6.92 2.06 19.96
N THR A 101 -7.43 0.96 19.41
CA THR A 101 -8.88 0.77 19.18
C THR A 101 -9.66 0.42 20.44
N GLY A 102 -8.98 0.06 21.55
CA GLY A 102 -9.59 -0.34 22.81
C GLY A 102 -10.09 -1.79 22.80
N THR A 103 -9.50 -2.63 21.96
CA THR A 103 -9.80 -4.06 21.84
C THR A 103 -8.52 -4.89 22.00
N PRO A 104 -7.83 -4.81 23.16
CA PRO A 104 -6.56 -5.51 23.35
C PRO A 104 -6.74 -7.03 23.17
N GLY A 105 -5.79 -7.65 22.47
CA GLY A 105 -5.71 -9.09 22.30
C GLY A 105 -4.60 -9.69 23.16
N THR A 106 -4.70 -10.99 23.46
CA THR A 106 -3.61 -11.74 24.08
C THR A 106 -2.44 -11.95 23.10
N ALA A 107 -1.27 -12.28 23.63
CA ALA A 107 -0.10 -12.59 22.80
C ALA A 107 -0.36 -13.78 21.85
N GLU A 108 -1.15 -14.77 22.29
CA GLU A 108 -1.54 -15.94 21.49
C GLU A 108 -2.46 -15.54 20.33
N GLU A 109 -3.49 -14.75 20.58
CA GLU A 109 -4.41 -14.24 19.54
C GLU A 109 -3.69 -13.41 18.49
N ILE A 110 -2.72 -12.58 18.92
CA ILE A 110 -1.89 -11.79 18.02
C ILE A 110 -1.00 -12.70 17.16
N ALA A 111 -0.36 -13.71 17.76
CA ALA A 111 0.49 -14.66 17.05
C ALA A 111 -0.32 -15.45 16.01
N ASP A 112 -1.50 -15.93 16.37
CA ASP A 112 -2.41 -16.65 15.47
C ASP A 112 -2.85 -15.77 14.29
N ALA A 113 -3.18 -14.51 14.55
CA ALA A 113 -3.57 -13.56 13.51
C ALA A 113 -2.40 -13.26 12.55
N VAL A 114 -1.19 -13.12 13.06
CA VAL A 114 0.04 -12.92 12.27
C VAL A 114 0.32 -14.12 11.39
N ASP A 115 0.27 -15.33 11.94
CA ASP A 115 0.45 -16.56 11.14
C ASP A 115 -0.62 -16.70 10.06
N TYR A 116 -1.89 -16.47 10.43
CA TYR A 116 -2.99 -16.48 9.47
C TYR A 116 -2.76 -15.52 8.31
N ALA A 117 -2.23 -14.33 8.58
CA ALA A 117 -1.97 -13.26 7.61
C ALA A 117 -0.57 -13.34 6.96
N ALA A 118 0.25 -14.32 7.29
CA ALA A 118 1.56 -14.52 6.68
C ALA A 118 1.47 -14.59 5.15
N PHE A 119 2.45 -14.00 4.46
CA PHE A 119 2.43 -13.86 2.99
C PHE A 119 2.19 -15.19 2.27
N GLU A 120 2.90 -16.24 2.67
CA GLU A 120 2.77 -17.56 2.04
C GLU A 120 1.37 -18.16 2.26
N ASN A 121 0.80 -17.98 3.46
CA ASN A 121 -0.56 -18.42 3.78
C ASN A 121 -1.62 -17.67 2.95
N LEU A 122 -1.48 -16.35 2.82
CA LEU A 122 -2.39 -15.54 2.01
C LEU A 122 -2.28 -15.89 0.52
N LYS A 123 -1.06 -16.07 0.01
CA LYS A 123 -0.79 -16.43 -1.39
C LYS A 123 -1.38 -17.80 -1.72
N LYS A 124 -1.18 -18.81 -0.85
CA LYS A 124 -1.76 -20.13 -0.97
C LYS A 124 -3.29 -20.07 -1.01
N ARG A 125 -3.91 -19.34 -0.08
CA ARG A 125 -5.37 -19.16 -0.01
C ARG A 125 -5.94 -18.45 -1.24
N GLU A 126 -5.25 -17.45 -1.79
CA GLU A 126 -5.67 -16.81 -3.04
C GLU A 126 -5.63 -17.81 -4.21
N ALA A 127 -4.56 -18.58 -4.34
CA ALA A 127 -4.42 -19.59 -5.38
C ALA A 127 -5.50 -20.68 -5.28
N GLU A 128 -5.81 -21.15 -4.08
CA GLU A 128 -6.82 -22.16 -3.79
C GLU A 128 -8.25 -21.61 -3.80
N THR A 129 -8.44 -20.29 -3.87
CA THR A 129 -9.74 -19.60 -3.75
C THR A 129 -10.47 -19.96 -2.44
N SER A 130 -9.71 -20.19 -1.38
CA SER A 130 -10.20 -20.72 -0.09
C SER A 130 -10.69 -19.63 0.88
N PHE A 131 -10.70 -18.35 0.46
CA PHE A 131 -11.26 -17.27 1.28
C PHE A 131 -12.77 -17.42 1.42
N LYS A 132 -13.23 -17.80 2.62
CA LYS A 132 -14.64 -17.95 2.95
C LYS A 132 -15.21 -16.62 3.46
N GLY A 133 -16.53 -16.39 3.21
CA GLY A 133 -17.27 -15.26 3.75
C GLY A 133 -17.56 -14.14 2.74
N LYS A 134 -18.29 -13.10 3.22
CA LYS A 134 -18.68 -11.93 2.40
C LYS A 134 -17.44 -11.19 1.91
N GLY A 135 -17.17 -11.18 0.61
CA GLY A 135 -16.05 -10.48 0.00
C GLY A 135 -14.86 -11.36 -0.38
N GLY A 136 -14.82 -12.64 -0.05
CA GLY A 136 -13.76 -13.58 -0.45
C GLY A 136 -13.50 -13.60 -1.97
N TRP A 137 -14.54 -13.37 -2.78
CA TRP A 137 -14.43 -13.23 -4.23
C TRP A 137 -13.49 -12.08 -4.68
N ARG A 138 -13.21 -11.11 -3.81
CA ARG A 138 -12.29 -9.99 -4.09
C ARG A 138 -10.83 -10.42 -4.07
N LEU A 139 -10.52 -11.56 -3.47
CA LEU A 139 -9.19 -12.13 -3.35
C LEU A 139 -8.95 -13.28 -4.37
N VAL A 140 -9.86 -13.46 -5.32
CA VAL A 140 -9.67 -14.38 -6.43
C VAL A 140 -8.78 -13.72 -7.49
N PRO A 141 -7.75 -14.41 -8.04
CA PRO A 141 -6.92 -13.87 -9.10
C PRO A 141 -7.76 -13.60 -10.37
N GLY A 142 -7.39 -12.59 -11.14
CA GLY A 142 -8.04 -12.27 -12.40
C GLY A 142 -7.85 -13.38 -13.46
N ASP A 143 -6.64 -13.94 -13.50
CA ASP A 143 -6.25 -15.10 -14.30
C ASP A 143 -5.27 -15.95 -13.48
N ARG A 144 -5.61 -17.21 -13.20
CA ARG A 144 -4.76 -18.12 -12.42
C ARG A 144 -3.43 -18.46 -13.07
N LYS A 145 -3.33 -18.31 -14.40
CA LYS A 145 -2.10 -18.56 -15.15
C LYS A 145 -1.17 -17.35 -15.19
N ASN A 146 -1.69 -16.18 -14.86
CA ASN A 146 -0.92 -14.94 -14.83
C ASN A 146 -0.59 -14.54 -13.38
N PRO A 147 0.67 -14.66 -12.92
CA PRO A 147 1.07 -14.31 -11.56
C PRO A 147 0.84 -12.82 -11.22
N ASP A 148 0.83 -11.94 -12.23
CA ASP A 148 0.58 -10.51 -12.05
C ASP A 148 -0.89 -10.17 -11.80
N SER A 149 -1.80 -11.11 -12.01
CA SER A 149 -3.21 -10.97 -11.72
C SER A 149 -3.60 -11.31 -10.28
N PHE A 150 -2.64 -11.77 -9.46
CA PHE A 150 -2.87 -12.02 -8.04
C PHE A 150 -2.86 -10.72 -7.24
N LYS A 151 -3.68 -10.66 -6.19
CA LYS A 151 -3.65 -9.55 -5.25
C LYS A 151 -2.48 -9.66 -4.28
N VAL A 152 -2.21 -10.88 -3.80
CA VAL A 152 -1.03 -11.23 -3.00
C VAL A 152 0.12 -11.56 -3.94
N ARG A 153 0.67 -10.53 -4.60
CA ARG A 153 1.64 -10.72 -5.70
C ARG A 153 3.06 -10.94 -5.18
N ARG A 154 3.65 -9.97 -4.53
CA ARG A 154 5.07 -10.00 -4.11
C ARG A 154 5.30 -9.60 -2.66
N ALA A 155 4.46 -8.71 -2.09
CA ALA A 155 4.58 -8.14 -0.75
C ALA A 155 5.99 -7.57 -0.42
N LYS A 156 6.75 -7.16 -1.44
CA LYS A 156 8.10 -6.63 -1.31
C LYS A 156 8.03 -5.14 -0.97
N VAL A 157 8.75 -4.73 0.06
CA VAL A 157 8.99 -3.33 0.39
C VAL A 157 9.99 -2.75 -0.60
N GLY A 158 9.71 -1.57 -1.16
CA GLY A 158 10.54 -0.95 -2.20
C GLY A 158 10.55 -1.73 -3.51
N GLY A 159 9.60 -2.64 -3.72
CA GLY A 159 9.52 -3.50 -4.89
C GLY A 159 9.26 -2.75 -6.20
N TYR A 160 8.87 -1.49 -6.14
CA TYR A 160 8.73 -0.62 -7.32
C TYR A 160 10.04 -0.49 -8.10
N ARG A 161 11.20 -0.50 -7.42
CA ARG A 161 12.53 -0.37 -8.04
C ARG A 161 12.83 -1.43 -9.09
N ASP A 162 12.18 -2.58 -9.01
CA ASP A 162 12.41 -3.69 -9.94
C ASP A 162 11.78 -3.45 -11.34
N TYR A 163 11.07 -2.35 -11.54
CA TYR A 163 10.30 -2.06 -12.76
C TYR A 163 10.80 -0.88 -13.57
N PHE A 164 11.76 -0.12 -13.06
CA PHE A 164 12.18 1.16 -13.65
C PHE A 164 13.69 1.24 -13.82
N THR A 165 14.11 2.02 -14.81
CA THR A 165 15.52 2.42 -14.95
C THR A 165 15.92 3.43 -13.88
N ASP A 166 17.22 3.71 -13.75
CA ASP A 166 17.70 4.68 -12.76
C ASP A 166 17.16 6.09 -13.06
N GLU A 167 17.04 6.46 -14.34
CA GLU A 167 16.47 7.75 -14.77
C GLU A 167 14.99 7.84 -14.41
N GLU A 168 14.21 6.78 -14.66
CA GLU A 168 12.79 6.72 -14.30
C GLU A 168 12.63 6.76 -12.77
N LEU A 169 13.49 6.08 -12.02
CA LEU A 169 13.48 6.13 -10.55
C LEU A 169 13.75 7.55 -10.04
N ALA A 170 14.73 8.24 -10.63
CA ALA A 170 15.04 9.62 -10.27
C ALA A 170 13.85 10.56 -10.51
N GLU A 171 13.11 10.39 -11.62
CA GLU A 171 11.89 11.17 -11.90
C GLU A 171 10.79 10.90 -10.88
N LEU A 172 10.55 9.62 -10.52
CA LEU A 172 9.55 9.24 -9.54
C LEU A 172 9.93 9.71 -8.12
N ASP A 173 11.21 9.66 -7.76
CA ASP A 173 11.72 10.17 -6.49
C ASP A 173 11.55 11.69 -6.41
N ALA A 174 11.91 12.42 -7.48
CA ALA A 174 11.72 13.87 -7.55
C ALA A 174 10.23 14.28 -7.44
N MET A 175 9.32 13.50 -8.00
CA MET A 175 7.88 13.73 -7.86
C MET A 175 7.43 13.58 -6.40
N VAL A 176 7.88 12.52 -5.71
CA VAL A 176 7.57 12.32 -4.29
C VAL A 176 8.15 13.45 -3.44
N ASP A 177 9.40 13.82 -3.66
CA ASP A 177 10.08 14.87 -2.89
C ASP A 177 9.44 16.25 -3.07
N ARG A 178 8.95 16.55 -4.26
CA ARG A 178 8.29 17.81 -4.58
C ARG A 178 6.87 17.89 -4.02
N ASP A 179 6.09 16.82 -4.15
CA ASP A 179 4.64 16.87 -4.04
C ASP A 179 4.10 16.23 -2.75
N LEU A 180 4.83 15.29 -2.11
CA LEU A 180 4.39 14.65 -0.87
C LEU A 180 4.74 15.51 0.35
N LEU A 181 3.77 15.73 1.22
CA LEU A 181 4.03 16.36 2.52
C LEU A 181 4.93 15.47 3.38
N PRO A 182 6.01 16.04 3.97
CA PRO A 182 6.90 15.27 4.84
C PRO A 182 6.18 15.00 6.17
N GLN A 183 5.90 13.78 6.53
CA GLN A 183 5.33 13.35 7.83
C GLN A 183 5.25 11.82 7.94
N ILE A 184 5.51 11.09 6.84
CA ILE A 184 5.31 9.65 6.80
C ILE A 184 6.53 8.85 6.33
N GLY A 185 7.68 9.54 6.17
CA GLY A 185 8.99 8.91 6.00
C GLY A 185 9.29 8.41 4.57
N TYR A 186 8.68 9.02 3.53
CA TYR A 186 8.89 8.57 2.15
C TYR A 186 9.61 9.57 1.24
N THR A 187 9.80 10.81 1.67
CA THR A 187 10.66 11.76 0.98
C THR A 187 12.14 11.40 1.15
N SER A 188 13.00 11.86 0.26
CA SER A 188 14.44 11.61 0.35
C SER A 188 15.02 12.19 1.64
N ALA A 189 14.64 13.40 2.01
CA ALA A 189 15.09 14.05 3.25
C ALA A 189 14.69 13.26 4.52
N GLU A 190 13.46 12.70 4.57
CA GLU A 190 13.03 11.88 5.69
C GLU A 190 13.78 10.54 5.77
N ARG A 191 14.08 9.93 4.62
CA ARG A 191 14.85 8.67 4.55
C ARG A 191 16.31 8.87 4.98
N GLU A 192 16.93 9.97 4.56
CA GLU A 192 18.28 10.33 4.96
C GLU A 192 18.37 10.61 6.47
N ALA A 193 17.41 11.36 7.01
CA ALA A 193 17.34 11.62 8.44
C ALA A 193 17.18 10.32 9.26
N ALA A 194 16.34 9.38 8.81
CA ALA A 194 16.17 8.08 9.47
C ALA A 194 17.46 7.22 9.41
N ALA A 195 18.17 7.24 8.28
CA ALA A 195 19.42 6.50 8.13
C ALA A 195 20.55 7.07 9.01
N ALA A 196 20.60 8.39 9.20
CA ALA A 196 21.59 9.04 10.07
C ALA A 196 21.42 8.61 11.54
N VAL A 197 20.18 8.52 12.04
CA VAL A 197 19.88 8.08 13.41
C VAL A 197 20.31 6.62 13.65
N THR A 198 20.13 5.74 12.67
CA THR A 198 20.47 4.31 12.80
C THR A 198 21.99 4.03 12.67
N SER A 199 22.79 4.99 12.23
CA SER A 199 24.24 4.84 12.11
C SER A 199 25.01 5.30 13.36
N GLU A 200 24.34 5.88 14.34
CA GLU A 200 24.92 6.37 15.60
C GLU A 200 24.76 5.38 16.80
N ASP A 201 24.01 4.30 16.60
CA ASP A 201 23.82 3.20 17.56
C ASP A 201 24.71 1.97 17.20
#